data_cb4fd1bded435951f47967e53d6a7840
#
_entry.id   cb4fd1bded435951f47967e53d6a7840
#
_cell.length_a   1.000
_cell.length_b   1.000
_cell.length_c   1.000
_cell.angle_alpha   90.00
_cell.angle_beta   90.00
_cell.angle_gamma   90.00
#
_symmetry.space_group_name_H-M   'P 1'
#
loop_
_entity.id
_entity.type
_entity.pdbx_description
1 polymer ?
#
loop_
_entity_poly.entity_id
_entity_poly.type
_entity_poly.pdbx_seq_one_letter_code
_entity_poly.pdbx_strand_id
1 'polypeptide(L)'
;MPQDSYDVVVVGAGLAGPACALTLARNGVRVCLCERGTSPGEKSLSGMVLYGCPLAALIPFFWKEAPVERPIVRRRFSVLSKDSELALDLRFEEFNHPPYNYTFSVLRSRFDRWFAKQAEGAGATLLTGALVDDLLWEGEKVTGVAIRGGATLKAGVVVSCEGTNAFLVEKARLRDRFSHRKVAVGVKEVLAMPREVMQERFGLEGDQGIAMEFYGQSVRGLVGSAFLYTNRDSISVGLSCSVESLIAGKIPPAELLAQFKQHPAVRRWVRGAERLEYGAQMIPEGGYYGIPLLVRDGFMVCGSAAGFVGGAFYHEGSSMAITSGRLAAETILEARKQGEYSVRALKPYVRRLTQSPVLKDLYSQRRLSAWCHENPRFFRDYPDLAIELLRDYFTVSEKTKGEIHRDIARKFSRRVGWLKGLLDFRRFKRVMFGK
;
A
#
# COMPACT_ATOMS: atom_id res chain seq x y z
N MET A 1 16.02 -23.84 -21.91
CA MET A 1 15.61 -24.25 -20.55
C MET A 1 16.17 -23.23 -19.57
N PRO A 2 15.49 -22.89 -18.47
CA PRO A 2 16.12 -22.06 -17.44
C PRO A 2 17.39 -22.72 -16.96
N GLN A 3 18.40 -21.91 -16.64
CA GLN A 3 19.64 -22.42 -16.04
C GLN A 3 19.33 -22.95 -14.62
N ASP A 4 19.96 -24.03 -14.20
CA ASP A 4 19.76 -24.59 -12.84
C ASP A 4 20.43 -23.75 -11.74
N SER A 5 21.19 -22.71 -12.10
CA SER A 5 21.98 -21.89 -11.18
C SER A 5 22.06 -20.43 -11.61
N TYR A 6 21.80 -19.53 -10.67
CA TYR A 6 21.89 -18.08 -10.80
C TYR A 6 22.75 -17.48 -9.69
N ASP A 7 23.25 -16.27 -9.88
CA ASP A 7 23.88 -15.54 -8.79
C ASP A 7 22.83 -15.13 -7.75
N VAL A 8 21.64 -14.71 -8.24
CA VAL A 8 20.52 -14.26 -7.42
C VAL A 8 19.19 -14.83 -7.92
N VAL A 9 18.35 -15.33 -7.01
CA VAL A 9 16.95 -15.62 -7.28
C VAL A 9 16.07 -14.62 -6.53
N VAL A 10 15.21 -13.91 -7.26
CA VAL A 10 14.23 -12.97 -6.71
C VAL A 10 12.84 -13.60 -6.81
N VAL A 11 12.12 -13.70 -5.69
CA VAL A 11 10.81 -14.37 -5.63
C VAL A 11 9.70 -13.35 -5.51
N GLY A 12 8.87 -13.28 -6.56
CA GLY A 12 7.73 -12.37 -6.69
C GLY A 12 8.00 -11.20 -7.63
N ALA A 13 7.23 -11.11 -8.72
CA ALA A 13 7.33 -10.06 -9.73
C ALA A 13 6.31 -8.92 -9.51
N GLY A 14 6.06 -8.54 -8.23
CA GLY A 14 5.34 -7.32 -7.87
C GLY A 14 6.23 -6.08 -8.09
N LEU A 15 6.22 -5.11 -7.15
CA LEU A 15 7.01 -3.88 -7.32
C LEU A 15 8.47 -4.01 -6.82
N ALA A 16 8.67 -4.74 -5.73
CA ALA A 16 10.02 -4.89 -5.14
C ALA A 16 10.92 -5.79 -5.98
N GLY A 17 10.36 -6.90 -6.51
CA GLY A 17 11.12 -7.86 -7.30
C GLY A 17 11.71 -7.29 -8.57
N PRO A 18 10.91 -6.70 -9.47
CA PRO A 18 11.45 -6.06 -10.67
C PRO A 18 12.43 -4.92 -10.37
N ALA A 19 12.23 -4.14 -9.30
CA ALA A 19 13.19 -3.12 -8.87
C ALA A 19 14.55 -3.73 -8.50
N CYS A 20 14.54 -4.86 -7.78
CA CYS A 20 15.75 -5.60 -7.43
C CYS A 20 16.38 -6.23 -8.68
N ALA A 21 15.61 -6.98 -9.46
CA ALA A 21 16.11 -7.70 -10.64
C ALA A 21 16.66 -6.76 -11.71
N LEU A 22 15.97 -5.64 -11.99
CA LEU A 22 16.42 -4.61 -12.94
C LEU A 22 17.77 -4.02 -12.52
N THR A 23 17.91 -3.69 -11.24
CA THR A 23 19.17 -3.13 -10.71
C THR A 23 20.31 -4.13 -10.83
N LEU A 24 20.08 -5.40 -10.50
CA LEU A 24 21.07 -6.47 -10.59
C LEU A 24 21.45 -6.76 -12.05
N ALA A 25 20.48 -6.94 -12.94
CA ALA A 25 20.71 -7.26 -14.33
C ALA A 25 21.50 -6.16 -15.06
N ARG A 26 21.19 -4.88 -14.82
CA ARG A 26 21.97 -3.74 -15.34
C ARG A 26 23.45 -3.74 -14.90
N ASN A 27 23.78 -4.46 -13.83
CA ASN A 27 25.14 -4.61 -13.33
C ASN A 27 25.74 -5.99 -13.63
N GLY A 28 25.22 -6.69 -14.63
CA GLY A 28 25.77 -7.96 -15.12
C GLY A 28 25.66 -9.13 -14.13
N VAL A 29 24.68 -9.11 -13.24
CA VAL A 29 24.39 -10.22 -12.34
C VAL A 29 23.42 -11.18 -13.03
N ARG A 30 23.69 -12.48 -12.99
CA ARG A 30 22.76 -13.51 -13.47
C ARG A 30 21.61 -13.65 -12.47
N VAL A 31 20.47 -13.02 -12.76
CA VAL A 31 19.30 -12.98 -11.88
C VAL A 31 18.10 -13.68 -12.51
N CYS A 32 17.42 -14.52 -11.71
CA CYS A 32 16.13 -15.11 -12.04
C CYS A 32 15.05 -14.42 -11.22
N LEU A 33 14.02 -13.87 -11.88
CA LEU A 33 12.83 -13.31 -11.28
C LEU A 33 11.68 -14.32 -11.41
N CYS A 34 11.32 -14.96 -10.30
CA CYS A 34 10.24 -15.96 -10.26
C CYS A 34 8.90 -15.30 -9.95
N GLU A 35 7.87 -15.65 -10.72
CA GLU A 35 6.49 -15.21 -10.50
C GLU A 35 5.55 -16.42 -10.52
N ARG A 36 4.68 -16.52 -9.50
CA ARG A 36 3.72 -17.62 -9.36
C ARG A 36 2.56 -17.57 -10.36
N GLY A 37 2.18 -16.36 -10.79
CA GLY A 37 1.16 -16.15 -11.82
C GLY A 37 1.68 -16.47 -13.21
N THR A 38 0.80 -16.70 -14.17
CA THR A 38 1.15 -16.86 -15.58
C THR A 38 1.68 -15.54 -16.16
N SER A 39 1.38 -14.44 -15.48
CA SER A 39 1.87 -13.10 -15.81
C SER A 39 2.05 -12.28 -14.53
N PRO A 40 3.09 -11.41 -14.45
CA PRO A 40 3.24 -10.45 -13.35
C PRO A 40 1.98 -9.60 -13.17
N GLY A 41 1.56 -9.42 -11.91
CA GLY A 41 0.36 -8.66 -11.55
C GLY A 41 -0.96 -9.42 -11.60
N GLU A 42 -1.02 -10.63 -12.20
CA GLU A 42 -2.23 -11.44 -12.29
C GLU A 42 -2.83 -11.79 -10.92
N LYS A 43 -1.98 -12.07 -9.94
CA LYS A 43 -2.39 -12.40 -8.56
C LYS A 43 -2.41 -11.20 -7.62
N SER A 44 -2.19 -9.99 -8.15
CA SER A 44 -2.22 -8.76 -7.38
C SER A 44 -3.61 -8.14 -7.38
N LEU A 45 -4.00 -7.53 -6.27
CA LEU A 45 -5.22 -6.72 -6.22
C LEU A 45 -5.07 -5.53 -7.18
N SER A 46 -5.87 -5.51 -8.24
CA SER A 46 -5.72 -4.53 -9.32
C SER A 46 -6.13 -3.12 -8.89
N GLY A 47 -5.53 -2.15 -9.58
CA GLY A 47 -5.69 -0.74 -9.25
C GLY A 47 -4.88 -0.30 -8.02
N MET A 48 -4.08 0.73 -8.20
CA MET A 48 -3.23 1.28 -7.15
C MET A 48 -2.92 2.75 -7.47
N VAL A 49 -2.73 3.56 -6.44
CA VAL A 49 -2.04 4.84 -6.59
C VAL A 49 -0.54 4.57 -6.43
N LEU A 50 0.20 4.77 -7.52
CA LEU A 50 1.65 4.63 -7.56
C LEU A 50 2.31 5.91 -7.05
N TYR A 51 3.19 5.78 -6.07
CA TYR A 51 4.13 6.81 -5.64
C TYR A 51 5.48 6.53 -6.31
N GLY A 52 5.68 7.10 -7.50
CA GLY A 52 6.67 6.68 -8.47
C GLY A 52 8.03 7.39 -8.37
N CYS A 53 8.29 8.24 -7.38
CA CYS A 53 9.60 8.89 -7.24
C CYS A 53 10.78 7.89 -7.21
N PRO A 54 10.74 6.78 -6.44
CA PRO A 54 11.80 5.76 -6.50
C PRO A 54 11.88 5.02 -7.84
N LEU A 55 10.77 4.92 -8.56
CA LEU A 55 10.77 4.34 -9.91
C LEU A 55 11.46 5.26 -10.91
N ALA A 56 11.24 6.57 -10.80
CA ALA A 56 11.91 7.56 -11.65
C ALA A 56 13.44 7.55 -11.49
N ALA A 57 13.93 7.17 -10.30
CA ALA A 57 15.36 6.96 -10.07
C ALA A 57 15.92 5.71 -10.78
N LEU A 58 15.06 4.70 -11.04
CA LEU A 58 15.43 3.50 -11.81
C LEU A 58 15.18 3.68 -13.29
N ILE A 59 14.06 4.27 -13.67
CA ILE A 59 13.60 4.46 -15.05
C ILE A 59 13.18 5.92 -15.18
N PRO A 60 14.10 6.83 -15.58
CA PRO A 60 13.78 8.23 -15.80
C PRO A 60 12.62 8.41 -16.77
N PHE A 61 11.71 9.34 -16.47
CA PHE A 61 10.54 9.63 -17.32
C PHE A 61 9.63 8.42 -17.57
N PHE A 62 9.59 7.44 -16.64
CA PHE A 62 8.83 6.19 -16.79
C PHE A 62 7.38 6.39 -17.26
N TRP A 63 6.75 7.50 -16.90
CA TRP A 63 5.35 7.80 -17.25
C TRP A 63 5.11 7.98 -18.77
N LYS A 64 6.18 8.12 -19.58
CA LYS A 64 6.06 8.20 -21.03
C LYS A 64 5.85 6.81 -21.66
N GLU A 65 6.33 5.75 -21.02
CA GLU A 65 6.33 4.38 -21.55
C GLU A 65 5.52 3.39 -20.71
N ALA A 66 5.45 3.64 -19.39
CA ALA A 66 4.68 2.79 -18.48
C ALA A 66 3.18 2.90 -18.76
N PRO A 67 2.42 1.81 -18.59
CA PRO A 67 0.97 1.81 -18.73
C PRO A 67 0.31 2.45 -17.49
N VAL A 68 0.63 3.73 -17.25
CA VAL A 68 -0.05 4.53 -16.24
C VAL A 68 -1.47 4.88 -16.71
N GLU A 69 -2.39 5.02 -15.78
CA GLU A 69 -3.78 5.34 -16.09
C GLU A 69 -4.01 6.85 -16.11
N ARG A 70 -3.88 7.53 -14.95
CA ARG A 70 -4.05 8.98 -14.83
C ARG A 70 -3.04 9.56 -13.86
N PRO A 71 -2.47 10.75 -14.10
CA PRO A 71 -1.77 11.51 -13.05
C PRO A 71 -2.77 11.97 -11.98
N ILE A 72 -2.43 11.80 -10.71
CA ILE A 72 -3.28 12.23 -9.60
C ILE A 72 -2.98 13.68 -9.25
N VAL A 73 -3.79 14.58 -9.79
CA VAL A 73 -3.66 16.04 -9.59
C VAL A 73 -4.58 16.56 -8.49
N ARG A 74 -5.56 15.76 -8.09
CA ARG A 74 -6.56 16.11 -7.09
C ARG A 74 -6.64 15.04 -6.00
N ARG A 75 -6.71 15.50 -4.76
CA ARG A 75 -6.87 14.65 -3.58
C ARG A 75 -8.12 15.06 -2.82
N ARG A 76 -8.89 14.09 -2.35
CA ARG A 76 -10.06 14.35 -1.51
C ARG A 76 -10.00 13.47 -0.28
N PHE A 77 -10.07 14.09 0.89
CA PHE A 77 -10.19 13.42 2.18
C PHE A 77 -11.60 13.64 2.71
N SER A 78 -12.34 12.58 2.94
CA SER A 78 -13.72 12.62 3.36
C SER A 78 -13.89 11.91 4.69
N VAL A 79 -14.63 12.53 5.59
CA VAL A 79 -15.12 11.91 6.82
C VAL A 79 -16.61 11.68 6.64
N LEU A 80 -17.07 10.45 6.82
CA LEU A 80 -18.48 10.07 6.65
C LEU A 80 -19.15 9.85 8.00
N SER A 81 -20.34 10.40 8.18
CA SER A 81 -21.31 9.95 9.17
C SER A 81 -22.27 8.94 8.52
N LYS A 82 -23.41 8.65 9.13
CA LYS A 82 -24.39 7.71 8.59
C LYS A 82 -24.91 8.08 7.18
N ASP A 83 -25.06 9.37 6.90
CA ASP A 83 -25.71 9.89 5.69
C ASP A 83 -25.04 11.15 5.11
N SER A 84 -24.07 11.71 5.82
CA SER A 84 -23.47 13.01 5.52
C SER A 84 -21.94 12.89 5.35
N GLU A 85 -21.36 13.89 4.70
CA GLU A 85 -19.93 13.97 4.39
C GLU A 85 -19.35 15.31 4.80
N LEU A 86 -18.20 15.29 5.46
CA LEU A 86 -17.29 16.41 5.58
C LEU A 86 -16.07 16.12 4.71
N ALA A 87 -15.75 16.96 3.74
CA ALA A 87 -14.66 16.73 2.83
C ALA A 87 -13.71 17.90 2.72
N LEU A 88 -12.42 17.58 2.65
CA LEU A 88 -11.34 18.48 2.24
C LEU A 88 -10.92 18.07 0.82
N ASP A 89 -11.05 18.97 -0.12
CA ASP A 89 -10.72 18.75 -1.53
C ASP A 89 -9.52 19.64 -1.89
N LEU A 90 -8.46 19.02 -2.39
CA LEU A 90 -7.19 19.65 -2.69
C LEU A 90 -6.88 19.47 -4.17
N ARG A 91 -6.60 20.56 -4.87
CA ARG A 91 -6.14 20.60 -6.26
C ARG A 91 -4.90 21.46 -6.35
N PHE A 92 -3.84 20.90 -6.95
CA PHE A 92 -2.57 21.59 -7.14
C PHE A 92 -2.29 21.65 -8.65
N GLU A 93 -2.24 22.83 -9.19
CA GLU A 93 -2.04 23.02 -10.64
C GLU A 93 -0.67 22.51 -11.10
N GLU A 94 0.37 22.66 -10.28
CA GLU A 94 1.69 22.13 -10.58
C GLU A 94 1.72 20.61 -10.79
N PHE A 95 0.77 19.86 -10.20
CA PHE A 95 0.67 18.40 -10.38
C PHE A 95 0.09 18.00 -11.74
N ASN A 96 -0.42 18.98 -12.51
CA ASN A 96 -0.94 18.77 -13.85
C ASN A 96 0.16 18.74 -14.93
N HIS A 97 1.39 19.05 -14.53
CA HIS A 97 2.56 19.10 -15.39
C HIS A 97 3.62 18.08 -15.02
N PRO A 98 4.42 17.56 -15.98
CA PRO A 98 5.53 16.67 -15.65
C PRO A 98 6.45 17.26 -14.57
N PRO A 99 6.85 16.48 -13.60
CA PRO A 99 6.73 15.02 -13.44
C PRO A 99 5.41 14.54 -12.80
N TYR A 100 4.34 15.34 -12.79
CA TYR A 100 3.02 14.99 -12.22
C TYR A 100 3.07 14.59 -10.75
N ASN A 101 3.95 15.23 -9.97
CA ASN A 101 4.26 14.83 -8.59
C ASN A 101 4.61 13.32 -8.45
N TYR A 102 5.04 12.67 -9.53
CA TYR A 102 5.30 11.23 -9.64
C TYR A 102 4.15 10.34 -9.14
N THR A 103 2.91 10.84 -9.19
CA THR A 103 1.76 10.13 -8.62
C THR A 103 0.76 9.78 -9.72
N PHE A 104 0.51 8.49 -9.91
CA PHE A 104 -0.36 7.99 -10.97
C PHE A 104 -1.28 6.89 -10.45
N SER A 105 -2.49 6.79 -10.99
CA SER A 105 -3.23 5.55 -10.89
C SER A 105 -2.69 4.54 -11.90
N VAL A 106 -2.68 3.26 -11.52
CA VAL A 106 -2.23 2.16 -12.38
C VAL A 106 -3.07 0.91 -12.13
N LEU A 107 -3.23 0.09 -13.16
CA LEU A 107 -3.76 -1.26 -13.05
C LEU A 107 -2.60 -2.25 -12.94
N ARG A 108 -2.55 -2.99 -11.83
CA ARG A 108 -1.41 -3.86 -11.46
C ARG A 108 -1.12 -4.92 -12.52
N SER A 109 -2.15 -5.50 -13.11
CA SER A 109 -2.01 -6.50 -14.18
C SER A 109 -1.27 -5.99 -15.43
N ARG A 110 -1.35 -4.69 -15.71
CA ARG A 110 -0.62 -4.05 -16.82
C ARG A 110 0.72 -3.52 -16.35
N PHE A 111 0.75 -2.83 -15.22
CA PHE A 111 1.93 -2.14 -14.70
C PHE A 111 3.01 -3.11 -14.23
N ASP A 112 2.66 -4.14 -13.46
CA ASP A 112 3.64 -5.12 -12.96
C ASP A 112 4.27 -5.90 -14.12
N ARG A 113 3.47 -6.24 -15.14
CA ARG A 113 3.98 -6.87 -16.37
C ARG A 113 5.00 -5.99 -17.09
N TRP A 114 4.68 -4.72 -17.26
CA TRP A 114 5.60 -3.77 -17.86
C TRP A 114 6.89 -3.65 -17.06
N PHE A 115 6.79 -3.53 -15.73
CA PHE A 115 7.96 -3.36 -14.87
C PHE A 115 8.85 -4.61 -14.83
N ALA A 116 8.25 -5.81 -14.82
CA ALA A 116 9.01 -7.07 -14.92
C ALA A 116 9.71 -7.18 -16.29
N LYS A 117 9.07 -6.74 -17.38
CA LYS A 117 9.70 -6.68 -18.71
C LYS A 117 10.89 -5.72 -18.78
N GLN A 118 10.91 -4.64 -18.02
CA GLN A 118 12.09 -3.78 -17.90
C GLN A 118 13.29 -4.54 -17.30
N ALA A 119 13.04 -5.39 -16.32
CA ALA A 119 14.10 -6.25 -15.74
C ALA A 119 14.54 -7.32 -16.74
N GLU A 120 13.61 -7.96 -17.45
CA GLU A 120 13.89 -8.95 -18.50
C GLU A 120 14.71 -8.32 -19.65
N GLY A 121 14.30 -7.15 -20.13
CA GLY A 121 15.03 -6.40 -21.16
C GLY A 121 16.45 -5.96 -20.74
N ALA A 122 16.71 -5.87 -19.44
CA ALA A 122 18.03 -5.62 -18.89
C ALA A 122 18.88 -6.92 -18.71
N GLY A 123 18.35 -8.10 -19.04
CA GLY A 123 19.04 -9.39 -18.96
C GLY A 123 18.64 -10.29 -17.79
N ALA A 124 17.61 -9.94 -17.00
CA ALA A 124 17.05 -10.84 -16.01
C ALA A 124 16.26 -11.99 -16.68
N THR A 125 16.34 -13.20 -16.16
CA THR A 125 15.45 -14.29 -16.57
C THR A 125 14.13 -14.14 -15.84
N LEU A 126 13.02 -13.90 -16.56
CA LEU A 126 11.67 -13.90 -15.99
C LEU A 126 11.04 -15.29 -16.11
N LEU A 127 10.78 -15.94 -14.96
CA LEU A 127 10.16 -17.24 -14.90
C LEU A 127 8.74 -17.11 -14.32
N THR A 128 7.74 -17.21 -15.19
CA THR A 128 6.31 -17.15 -14.81
C THR A 128 5.71 -18.53 -14.59
N GLY A 129 4.56 -18.63 -13.89
CA GLY A 129 3.99 -19.91 -13.48
C GLY A 129 4.84 -20.66 -12.44
N ALA A 130 5.87 -20.02 -11.90
CA ALA A 130 6.84 -20.61 -10.98
C ALA A 130 6.48 -20.30 -9.53
N LEU A 131 5.67 -21.15 -8.93
CA LEU A 131 5.37 -21.06 -7.50
C LEU A 131 6.54 -21.60 -6.68
N VAL A 132 7.37 -20.70 -6.19
CA VAL A 132 8.41 -21.04 -5.19
C VAL A 132 7.72 -21.35 -3.87
N ASP A 133 7.85 -22.57 -3.38
CA ASP A 133 7.19 -23.02 -2.15
C ASP A 133 8.15 -23.56 -1.09
N ASP A 134 9.45 -23.68 -1.40
CA ASP A 134 10.47 -24.00 -0.38
C ASP A 134 11.83 -23.35 -0.66
N LEU A 135 12.71 -23.42 0.36
CA LEU A 135 14.09 -22.97 0.31
C LEU A 135 15.04 -24.17 0.27
N LEU A 136 16.12 -24.07 -0.49
CA LEU A 136 17.23 -25.01 -0.44
C LEU A 136 18.25 -24.55 0.62
N TRP A 137 18.79 -25.52 1.37
CA TRP A 137 19.65 -25.26 2.51
C TRP A 137 20.98 -26.02 2.40
N GLU A 138 22.04 -25.36 2.85
CA GLU A 138 23.32 -25.97 3.14
C GLU A 138 23.70 -25.54 4.57
N GLY A 139 23.53 -26.45 5.53
CA GLY A 139 23.56 -26.10 6.94
C GLY A 139 22.48 -25.03 7.27
N GLU A 140 22.91 -23.87 7.79
CA GLU A 140 22.04 -22.75 8.12
C GLU A 140 21.93 -21.70 7.00
N LYS A 141 22.61 -21.90 5.87
CA LYS A 141 22.64 -20.99 4.72
C LYS A 141 21.60 -21.38 3.70
N VAL A 142 20.84 -20.40 3.20
CA VAL A 142 19.95 -20.56 2.03
C VAL A 142 20.81 -20.55 0.76
N THR A 143 20.64 -21.58 -0.08
CA THR A 143 21.44 -21.78 -1.31
C THR A 143 20.57 -21.87 -2.57
N GLY A 144 19.27 -21.57 -2.46
CA GLY A 144 18.36 -21.60 -3.60
C GLY A 144 16.90 -21.76 -3.17
N VAL A 145 16.08 -22.11 -4.15
CA VAL A 145 14.63 -22.29 -3.98
C VAL A 145 14.16 -23.58 -4.65
N ALA A 146 13.08 -24.16 -4.10
CA ALA A 146 12.31 -25.20 -4.73
C ALA A 146 11.02 -24.63 -5.32
N ILE A 147 10.71 -25.03 -6.55
CA ILE A 147 9.50 -24.65 -7.27
C ILE A 147 8.52 -25.83 -7.20
N ARG A 148 7.26 -25.53 -6.94
CA ARG A 148 6.20 -26.54 -6.94
C ARG A 148 6.20 -27.29 -8.27
N GLY A 149 6.24 -28.62 -8.19
CA GLY A 149 6.38 -29.49 -9.36
C GLY A 149 7.78 -30.10 -9.49
N GLY A 150 8.70 -29.84 -8.55
CA GLY A 150 9.97 -30.55 -8.38
C GLY A 150 11.20 -29.87 -8.97
N ALA A 151 11.06 -28.76 -9.69
CA ALA A 151 12.21 -28.00 -10.19
C ALA A 151 12.90 -27.23 -9.03
N THR A 152 14.21 -27.09 -9.11
CA THR A 152 15.02 -26.33 -8.14
C THR A 152 15.89 -25.31 -8.86
N LEU A 153 16.15 -24.16 -8.21
CA LEU A 153 17.08 -23.15 -8.68
C LEU A 153 18.10 -22.87 -7.58
N LYS A 154 19.37 -23.13 -7.86
CA LYS A 154 20.48 -22.78 -6.96
C LYS A 154 20.79 -21.28 -7.08
N ALA A 155 21.12 -20.65 -5.97
CA ALA A 155 21.49 -19.23 -5.95
C ALA A 155 22.49 -18.92 -4.83
N GLY A 156 23.35 -17.94 -5.07
CA GLY A 156 24.21 -17.39 -4.02
C GLY A 156 23.39 -16.66 -2.95
N VAL A 157 22.31 -15.98 -3.37
CA VAL A 157 21.37 -15.31 -2.49
C VAL A 157 19.95 -15.35 -3.06
N VAL A 158 18.95 -15.51 -2.19
CA VAL A 158 17.51 -15.46 -2.50
C VAL A 158 16.94 -14.17 -1.91
N VAL A 159 16.16 -13.42 -2.71
CA VAL A 159 15.45 -12.20 -2.26
C VAL A 159 13.96 -12.46 -2.27
N SER A 160 13.34 -12.53 -1.10
CA SER A 160 11.88 -12.66 -0.96
C SER A 160 11.19 -11.31 -1.21
N CYS A 161 10.42 -11.26 -2.28
CA CYS A 161 9.53 -10.18 -2.68
C CYS A 161 8.07 -10.69 -2.83
N GLU A 162 7.70 -11.72 -2.07
CA GLU A 162 6.45 -12.48 -2.16
C GLU A 162 5.17 -11.71 -1.80
N GLY A 163 5.30 -10.46 -1.37
CA GLY A 163 4.18 -9.71 -0.83
C GLY A 163 3.80 -10.17 0.59
N THR A 164 2.56 -9.89 0.99
CA THR A 164 2.13 -10.05 2.40
C THR A 164 2.14 -11.50 2.89
N ASN A 165 1.88 -12.46 2.03
CA ASN A 165 1.84 -13.87 2.46
C ASN A 165 3.19 -14.36 2.98
N ALA A 166 4.29 -14.00 2.32
CA ALA A 166 5.68 -14.16 2.77
C ALA A 166 6.01 -15.51 3.43
N PHE A 167 5.58 -16.62 2.82
CA PHE A 167 5.80 -17.97 3.36
C PHE A 167 7.28 -18.33 3.46
N LEU A 168 8.12 -17.85 2.53
CA LEU A 168 9.54 -18.10 2.59
C LEU A 168 10.23 -17.35 3.75
N VAL A 169 9.67 -16.22 4.18
CA VAL A 169 10.16 -15.50 5.38
C VAL A 169 9.93 -16.32 6.65
N GLU A 170 8.79 -17.03 6.74
CA GLU A 170 8.49 -17.95 7.83
C GLU A 170 9.41 -19.18 7.75
N LYS A 171 9.59 -19.77 6.56
CA LYS A 171 10.51 -20.89 6.33
C LYS A 171 11.97 -20.54 6.62
N ALA A 172 12.36 -19.30 6.32
CA ALA A 172 13.67 -18.77 6.68
C ALA A 172 13.82 -18.46 8.18
N ARG A 173 12.79 -18.69 8.99
CA ARG A 173 12.76 -18.43 10.45
C ARG A 173 13.10 -16.98 10.80
N LEU A 174 12.70 -16.03 9.93
CA LEU A 174 12.90 -14.60 10.16
C LEU A 174 11.69 -13.93 10.80
N ARG A 175 10.55 -14.59 10.79
CA ARG A 175 9.29 -14.16 11.39
C ARG A 175 8.42 -15.37 11.71
N ASP A 176 7.68 -15.30 12.81
CA ASP A 176 6.55 -16.17 13.06
C ASP A 176 5.36 -15.78 12.17
N ARG A 177 4.35 -16.64 12.09
CA ARG A 177 3.13 -16.37 11.36
C ARG A 177 2.47 -15.07 11.82
N PHE A 178 1.90 -14.30 10.88
CA PHE A 178 1.21 -13.06 11.23
C PHE A 178 0.07 -13.30 12.21
N SER A 179 0.05 -12.52 13.30
CA SER A 179 -1.13 -12.40 14.15
C SER A 179 -2.21 -11.58 13.43
N HIS A 180 -3.50 -11.96 13.64
CA HIS A 180 -4.66 -11.21 13.13
C HIS A 180 -4.68 -9.72 13.56
N ARG A 181 -3.94 -9.36 14.62
CA ARG A 181 -3.76 -7.98 15.09
C ARG A 181 -2.78 -7.16 14.26
N LYS A 182 -1.99 -7.79 13.40
CA LYS A 182 -0.95 -7.15 12.61
C LYS A 182 -1.25 -7.15 11.11
N VAL A 183 -2.48 -7.47 10.76
CA VAL A 183 -2.92 -7.54 9.36
C VAL A 183 -4.28 -6.90 9.17
N ALA A 184 -4.48 -6.29 8.00
CA ALA A 184 -5.77 -5.88 7.49
C ALA A 184 -6.16 -6.73 6.28
N VAL A 185 -7.43 -6.68 5.92
CA VAL A 185 -7.94 -7.13 4.63
C VAL A 185 -8.31 -5.92 3.80
N GLY A 186 -7.70 -5.81 2.64
CA GLY A 186 -8.13 -4.91 1.58
C GLY A 186 -9.05 -5.63 0.62
N VAL A 187 -10.24 -5.07 0.35
CA VAL A 187 -11.15 -5.51 -0.71
C VAL A 187 -11.38 -4.39 -1.69
N LYS A 188 -11.46 -4.71 -2.96
CA LYS A 188 -11.55 -3.72 -4.03
C LYS A 188 -12.30 -4.24 -5.24
N GLU A 189 -12.97 -3.32 -5.91
CA GLU A 189 -13.53 -3.51 -7.24
C GLU A 189 -12.91 -2.51 -8.22
N VAL A 190 -12.74 -2.94 -9.46
CA VAL A 190 -12.54 -2.08 -10.62
C VAL A 190 -13.87 -2.02 -11.35
N LEU A 191 -14.41 -0.83 -11.53
CA LEU A 191 -15.71 -0.59 -12.15
C LEU A 191 -15.51 0.15 -13.47
N ALA A 192 -16.05 -0.37 -14.57
CA ALA A 192 -16.06 0.32 -15.86
C ALA A 192 -16.82 1.63 -15.78
N MET A 193 -16.25 2.67 -16.35
CA MET A 193 -16.90 3.97 -16.46
C MET A 193 -16.37 4.70 -17.69
N PRO A 194 -17.22 5.08 -18.65
CA PRO A 194 -16.79 5.86 -19.82
C PRO A 194 -16.05 7.13 -19.41
N ARG A 195 -15.03 7.47 -20.18
CA ARG A 195 -14.12 8.58 -19.88
C ARG A 195 -14.85 9.91 -19.70
N GLU A 196 -15.81 10.19 -20.57
CA GLU A 196 -16.61 11.43 -20.57
C GLU A 196 -17.46 11.51 -19.29
N VAL A 197 -18.13 10.41 -18.93
CA VAL A 197 -18.90 10.29 -17.70
C VAL A 197 -18.03 10.52 -16.47
N MET A 198 -16.81 9.99 -16.51
CA MET A 198 -15.85 10.16 -15.43
C MET A 198 -15.39 11.62 -15.31
N GLN A 199 -15.02 12.24 -16.43
CA GLN A 199 -14.58 13.64 -16.45
C GLN A 199 -15.66 14.57 -15.92
N GLU A 200 -16.89 14.42 -16.40
CA GLU A 200 -18.04 15.20 -15.91
C GLU A 200 -18.31 14.97 -14.43
N ARG A 201 -18.39 13.70 -14.01
CA ARG A 201 -18.78 13.32 -12.64
C ARG A 201 -17.78 13.75 -11.60
N PHE A 202 -16.48 13.67 -11.92
CA PHE A 202 -15.40 14.02 -11.01
C PHE A 202 -14.82 15.43 -11.23
N GLY A 203 -15.34 16.18 -12.24
CA GLY A 203 -14.84 17.50 -12.58
C GLY A 203 -13.37 17.46 -13.00
N LEU A 204 -13.02 16.55 -13.91
CA LEU A 204 -11.66 16.33 -14.41
C LEU A 204 -11.56 16.80 -15.87
N GLU A 205 -10.39 17.29 -16.23
CA GLU A 205 -10.07 17.71 -17.60
C GLU A 205 -8.98 16.81 -18.19
N GLY A 206 -9.10 16.43 -19.45
CA GLY A 206 -8.09 15.62 -20.14
C GLY A 206 -7.77 14.32 -19.39
N ASP A 207 -6.50 14.14 -19.08
CA ASP A 207 -6.00 12.94 -18.37
C ASP A 207 -5.91 13.11 -16.84
N GLN A 208 -6.39 14.22 -16.28
CA GLN A 208 -6.39 14.44 -14.84
C GLN A 208 -7.05 13.30 -14.09
N GLY A 209 -6.49 12.95 -12.93
CA GLY A 209 -7.01 11.94 -12.03
C GLY A 209 -7.24 12.48 -10.62
N ILE A 210 -8.14 11.83 -9.90
CA ILE A 210 -8.42 12.09 -8.49
C ILE A 210 -8.23 10.81 -7.67
N ALA A 211 -7.67 10.97 -6.47
CA ALA A 211 -7.69 9.95 -5.44
C ALA A 211 -8.49 10.48 -4.22
N MET A 212 -9.43 9.68 -3.76
CA MET A 212 -10.33 10.00 -2.66
C MET A 212 -10.17 8.99 -1.54
N GLU A 213 -10.09 9.47 -0.31
CA GLU A 213 -9.98 8.64 0.90
C GLU A 213 -11.15 8.95 1.83
N PHE A 214 -11.72 7.91 2.45
CA PHE A 214 -12.91 8.02 3.27
C PHE A 214 -12.69 7.34 4.62
N TYR A 215 -13.03 8.04 5.68
CA TYR A 215 -12.91 7.62 7.07
C TYR A 215 -14.27 7.60 7.77
N GLY A 216 -14.32 7.11 8.99
CA GLY A 216 -15.55 7.09 9.78
C GLY A 216 -16.51 5.98 9.35
N GLN A 217 -17.73 6.35 9.00
CA GLN A 217 -18.77 5.38 8.61
C GLN A 217 -18.50 4.68 7.28
N SER A 218 -17.46 5.06 6.54
CA SER A 218 -17.01 4.33 5.34
C SER A 218 -16.68 2.86 5.63
N VAL A 219 -16.26 2.56 6.86
CA VAL A 219 -15.98 1.23 7.38
C VAL A 219 -16.77 0.96 8.69
N ARG A 220 -17.94 1.60 8.87
CA ARG A 220 -18.80 1.51 10.04
C ARG A 220 -18.10 1.84 11.37
N GLY A 221 -17.15 2.78 11.32
CA GLY A 221 -16.37 3.19 12.49
C GLY A 221 -15.37 2.16 12.99
N LEU A 222 -15.10 1.12 12.23
CA LEU A 222 -14.01 0.16 12.49
C LEU A 222 -12.65 0.80 12.20
N VAL A 223 -11.57 0.16 12.65
CA VAL A 223 -10.20 0.59 12.31
C VAL A 223 -9.92 0.26 10.85
N GLY A 224 -9.89 1.28 10.02
CA GLY A 224 -9.72 1.16 8.57
C GLY A 224 -10.14 2.42 7.84
N SER A 225 -10.15 2.34 6.51
CA SER A 225 -10.55 3.41 5.61
C SER A 225 -11.07 2.83 4.29
N ALA A 226 -11.79 3.65 3.53
CA ALA A 226 -12.16 3.31 2.18
C ALA A 226 -11.55 4.31 1.19
N PHE A 227 -11.51 3.96 -0.07
CA PHE A 227 -10.91 4.78 -1.11
C PHE A 227 -11.63 4.64 -2.44
N LEU A 228 -11.47 5.65 -3.28
CA LEU A 228 -11.86 5.66 -4.68
C LEU A 228 -10.83 6.44 -5.48
N TYR A 229 -10.42 5.95 -6.62
CA TYR A 229 -9.60 6.72 -7.57
C TYR A 229 -9.95 6.39 -9.02
N THR A 230 -9.68 7.35 -9.89
CA THR A 230 -10.01 7.25 -11.31
C THR A 230 -8.86 6.63 -12.09
N ASN A 231 -9.19 5.77 -13.05
CA ASN A 231 -8.31 5.25 -14.11
C ASN A 231 -8.74 5.86 -15.45
N ARG A 232 -8.26 5.39 -16.59
CA ARG A 232 -8.64 5.92 -17.90
C ARG A 232 -10.12 5.71 -18.20
N ASP A 233 -10.57 4.45 -18.15
CA ASP A 233 -11.91 4.01 -18.52
C ASP A 233 -12.57 3.19 -17.41
N SER A 234 -12.14 3.40 -16.17
CA SER A 234 -12.65 2.73 -14.98
C SER A 234 -12.36 3.53 -13.73
N ILE A 235 -13.01 3.16 -12.64
CA ILE A 235 -12.70 3.63 -11.29
C ILE A 235 -12.33 2.43 -10.42
N SER A 236 -11.42 2.63 -9.50
CA SER A 236 -11.12 1.65 -8.46
C SER A 236 -11.76 2.11 -7.16
N VAL A 237 -12.58 1.27 -6.56
CA VAL A 237 -13.25 1.52 -5.29
C VAL A 237 -12.99 0.37 -4.33
N GLY A 238 -12.64 0.67 -3.10
CA GLY A 238 -12.32 -0.37 -2.13
C GLY A 238 -12.23 0.17 -0.71
N LEU A 239 -11.89 -0.73 0.18
CA LEU A 239 -11.60 -0.43 1.58
C LEU A 239 -10.52 -1.36 2.12
N SER A 240 -9.88 -0.91 3.19
CA SER A 240 -9.00 -1.71 4.04
C SER A 240 -9.50 -1.64 5.47
N CYS A 241 -9.57 -2.78 6.13
CA CYS A 241 -10.01 -2.84 7.52
C CYS A 241 -9.20 -3.88 8.29
N SER A 242 -8.83 -3.54 9.53
CA SER A 242 -8.13 -4.44 10.44
C SER A 242 -8.90 -5.76 10.63
N VAL A 243 -8.20 -6.89 10.53
CA VAL A 243 -8.80 -8.23 10.73
C VAL A 243 -9.38 -8.36 12.13
N GLU A 244 -8.72 -7.82 13.16
CA GLU A 244 -9.25 -7.78 14.53
C GLU A 244 -10.59 -7.05 14.60
N SER A 245 -10.70 -5.89 13.94
CA SER A 245 -11.94 -5.10 13.89
C SER A 245 -13.07 -5.82 13.12
N LEU A 246 -12.74 -6.49 12.03
CA LEU A 246 -13.72 -7.27 11.24
C LEU A 246 -14.27 -8.46 12.04
N ILE A 247 -13.40 -9.17 12.77
CA ILE A 247 -13.80 -10.27 13.64
C ILE A 247 -14.71 -9.75 14.77
N ALA A 248 -14.31 -8.67 15.43
CA ALA A 248 -15.10 -8.07 16.51
C ALA A 248 -16.46 -7.54 16.01
N GLY A 249 -16.49 -6.95 14.82
CA GLY A 249 -17.69 -6.42 14.18
C GLY A 249 -18.56 -7.50 13.53
N LYS A 250 -18.07 -8.72 13.36
CA LYS A 250 -18.75 -9.83 12.66
C LYS A 250 -19.25 -9.46 11.27
N ILE A 251 -18.45 -8.70 10.52
CA ILE A 251 -18.85 -8.18 9.21
C ILE A 251 -17.91 -8.71 8.14
N PRO A 252 -18.44 -9.37 7.09
CA PRO A 252 -17.66 -9.74 5.92
C PRO A 252 -17.16 -8.50 5.17
N PRO A 253 -15.89 -8.46 4.74
CA PRO A 253 -15.34 -7.29 4.00
C PRO A 253 -16.12 -6.95 2.72
N ALA A 254 -16.65 -7.94 2.01
CA ALA A 254 -17.45 -7.74 0.80
C ALA A 254 -18.77 -7.00 1.10
N GLU A 255 -19.42 -7.33 2.21
CA GLU A 255 -20.63 -6.64 2.67
C GLU A 255 -20.32 -5.19 3.05
N LEU A 256 -19.20 -4.96 3.75
CA LEU A 256 -18.75 -3.63 4.12
C LEU A 256 -18.51 -2.76 2.87
N LEU A 257 -17.89 -3.32 1.81
CA LEU A 257 -17.70 -2.64 0.54
C LEU A 257 -19.03 -2.34 -0.16
N ALA A 258 -19.98 -3.27 -0.14
CA ALA A 258 -21.29 -3.05 -0.72
C ALA A 258 -22.04 -1.90 0.00
N GLN A 259 -21.99 -1.87 1.33
CA GLN A 259 -22.58 -0.79 2.14
C GLN A 259 -21.90 0.56 1.87
N PHE A 260 -20.55 0.60 1.79
CA PHE A 260 -19.82 1.81 1.45
C PHE A 260 -20.26 2.40 0.10
N LYS A 261 -20.43 1.57 -0.92
CA LYS A 261 -20.89 2.02 -2.25
C LYS A 261 -22.32 2.59 -2.22
N GLN A 262 -23.16 2.17 -1.28
CA GLN A 262 -24.53 2.67 -1.11
C GLN A 262 -24.64 3.96 -0.28
N HIS A 263 -23.54 4.36 0.40
CA HIS A 263 -23.55 5.60 1.18
C HIS A 263 -23.91 6.81 0.29
N PRO A 264 -24.81 7.72 0.70
CA PRO A 264 -25.28 8.85 -0.12
C PRO A 264 -24.15 9.68 -0.77
N ALA A 265 -23.07 9.93 -0.04
CA ALA A 265 -21.91 10.66 -0.53
C ALA A 265 -21.09 9.87 -1.58
N VAL A 266 -21.15 8.54 -1.58
CA VAL A 266 -20.33 7.67 -2.44
C VAL A 266 -21.13 7.19 -3.65
N ARG A 267 -22.42 6.85 -3.46
CA ARG A 267 -23.28 6.31 -4.52
C ARG A 267 -23.28 7.16 -5.80
N ARG A 268 -23.21 8.47 -5.66
CA ARG A 268 -23.14 9.40 -6.81
C ARG A 268 -21.89 9.18 -7.68
N TRP A 269 -20.77 8.75 -7.08
CA TRP A 269 -19.51 8.52 -7.78
C TRP A 269 -19.48 7.19 -8.54
N VAL A 270 -20.19 6.15 -8.04
CA VAL A 270 -20.14 4.78 -8.57
C VAL A 270 -21.40 4.40 -9.36
N ARG A 271 -22.44 5.26 -9.38
CA ARG A 271 -23.72 4.97 -10.04
C ARG A 271 -23.55 4.65 -11.53
N GLY A 272 -24.12 3.52 -11.98
CA GLY A 272 -24.10 3.08 -13.38
C GLY A 272 -22.77 2.53 -13.86
N ALA A 273 -21.79 2.35 -12.95
CA ALA A 273 -20.53 1.70 -13.29
C ALA A 273 -20.63 0.17 -13.13
N GLU A 274 -20.12 -0.58 -14.07
CA GLU A 274 -20.18 -2.05 -14.11
C GLU A 274 -18.92 -2.66 -13.53
N ARG A 275 -19.06 -3.73 -12.73
CA ARG A 275 -17.92 -4.39 -12.11
C ARG A 275 -17.14 -5.24 -13.13
N LEU A 276 -15.88 -4.87 -13.36
CA LEU A 276 -14.92 -5.58 -14.20
C LEU A 276 -14.11 -6.59 -13.38
N GLU A 277 -13.71 -6.21 -12.16
CA GLU A 277 -12.83 -7.00 -11.33
C GLU A 277 -13.21 -6.84 -9.85
N TYR A 278 -13.04 -7.92 -9.09
CA TYR A 278 -13.11 -7.93 -7.63
C TYR A 278 -11.94 -8.73 -7.09
N GLY A 279 -11.33 -8.22 -6.03
CA GLY A 279 -10.25 -8.92 -5.35
C GLY A 279 -10.16 -8.57 -3.87
N ALA A 280 -9.52 -9.48 -3.15
CA ALA A 280 -9.20 -9.29 -1.74
C ALA A 280 -7.74 -9.68 -1.48
N GLN A 281 -7.07 -8.94 -0.63
CA GLN A 281 -5.68 -9.20 -0.28
C GLN A 281 -5.41 -8.81 1.17
N MET A 282 -4.57 -9.59 1.84
CA MET A 282 -4.03 -9.21 3.14
C MET A 282 -3.03 -8.06 2.98
N ILE A 283 -3.00 -7.18 3.96
CA ILE A 283 -2.09 -6.02 4.06
C ILE A 283 -1.39 -6.10 5.42
N PRO A 284 -0.05 -6.00 5.50
CA PRO A 284 0.64 -5.98 6.78
C PRO A 284 0.39 -4.63 7.47
N GLU A 285 -0.11 -4.66 8.69
CA GLU A 285 -0.38 -3.49 9.54
C GLU A 285 0.42 -3.46 10.84
N GLY A 286 1.42 -4.32 10.95
CA GLY A 286 2.29 -4.38 12.14
C GLY A 286 3.17 -3.14 12.32
N GLY A 287 3.22 -2.24 11.33
CA GLY A 287 4.06 -1.06 11.33
C GLY A 287 5.53 -1.40 11.59
N TYR A 288 6.26 -0.46 12.19
CA TYR A 288 7.69 -0.63 12.50
C TYR A 288 7.99 -1.87 13.37
N TYR A 289 7.15 -2.15 14.35
CA TYR A 289 7.31 -3.31 15.25
C TYR A 289 6.85 -4.65 14.64
N GLY A 290 6.29 -4.62 13.44
CA GLY A 290 5.92 -5.81 12.67
C GLY A 290 6.97 -6.23 11.65
N ILE A 291 8.09 -5.51 11.55
CA ILE A 291 9.18 -5.81 10.62
C ILE A 291 9.92 -7.07 11.10
N PRO A 292 10.12 -8.09 10.23
CA PRO A 292 10.89 -9.28 10.56
C PRO A 292 12.39 -8.97 10.61
N LEU A 293 13.21 -9.97 10.93
CA LEU A 293 14.60 -9.93 10.56
C LEU A 293 14.69 -9.87 9.03
N LEU A 294 15.51 -8.96 8.52
CA LEU A 294 15.52 -8.63 7.08
C LEU A 294 16.56 -9.40 6.27
N VAL A 295 17.50 -10.04 6.96
CA VAL A 295 18.62 -10.76 6.35
C VAL A 295 18.96 -12.04 7.11
N ARG A 296 19.39 -13.04 6.37
CA ARG A 296 19.99 -14.28 6.82
C ARG A 296 21.11 -14.66 5.85
N ASP A 297 21.95 -15.65 6.18
CA ASP A 297 22.95 -16.17 5.25
C ASP A 297 22.26 -16.67 3.98
N GLY A 298 22.57 -16.04 2.84
CA GLY A 298 21.97 -16.33 1.56
C GLY A 298 20.50 -15.88 1.38
N PHE A 299 19.94 -15.04 2.28
CA PHE A 299 18.52 -14.67 2.17
C PHE A 299 18.24 -13.22 2.61
N MET A 300 17.37 -12.52 1.84
CA MET A 300 16.94 -11.14 2.11
C MET A 300 15.44 -10.98 1.91
N VAL A 301 14.83 -9.98 2.58
CA VAL A 301 13.38 -9.70 2.54
C VAL A 301 13.11 -8.27 2.12
N CYS A 302 12.18 -8.06 1.17
CA CYS A 302 11.81 -6.75 0.60
C CYS A 302 10.29 -6.54 0.52
N GLY A 303 9.88 -5.29 0.42
CA GLY A 303 8.50 -4.89 0.17
C GLY A 303 7.53 -5.31 1.29
N SER A 304 6.31 -5.69 0.91
CA SER A 304 5.29 -6.10 1.89
C SER A 304 5.63 -7.39 2.62
N ALA A 305 6.52 -8.23 2.09
CA ALA A 305 7.04 -9.40 2.81
C ALA A 305 7.84 -9.00 4.05
N ALA A 306 8.51 -7.84 3.99
CA ALA A 306 9.18 -7.19 5.12
C ALA A 306 8.24 -6.32 5.97
N GLY A 307 6.95 -6.22 5.63
CA GLY A 307 6.02 -5.33 6.33
C GLY A 307 6.16 -3.85 5.96
N PHE A 308 6.81 -3.52 4.84
CA PHE A 308 7.01 -2.14 4.41
C PHE A 308 5.74 -1.57 3.77
N VAL A 309 4.81 -1.18 4.62
CA VAL A 309 3.54 -0.51 4.28
C VAL A 309 3.29 0.58 5.32
N GLY A 310 3.13 1.81 4.87
CA GLY A 310 2.78 2.96 5.70
C GLY A 310 1.27 3.03 5.94
N GLY A 311 0.85 3.08 7.21
CA GLY A 311 -0.55 3.13 7.62
C GLY A 311 -1.08 4.57 7.82
N ALA A 312 -0.31 5.62 7.51
CA ALA A 312 -0.76 7.01 7.57
C ALA A 312 -1.70 7.35 6.41
N PHE A 313 -2.18 8.58 6.36
CA PHE A 313 -3.10 9.09 5.34
C PHE A 313 -2.72 8.81 3.88
N TYR A 314 -1.46 8.47 3.62
CA TYR A 314 -0.99 8.13 2.27
C TYR A 314 -1.20 6.67 1.88
N HIS A 315 -1.43 5.75 2.82
CA HIS A 315 -1.47 4.30 2.55
C HIS A 315 -0.34 3.87 1.61
N GLU A 316 0.88 4.27 1.93
CA GLU A 316 2.04 4.12 1.06
C GLU A 316 2.63 2.72 1.16
N GLY A 317 2.89 2.11 0.01
CA GLY A 317 3.53 0.80 -0.09
C GLY A 317 4.36 0.64 -1.36
N SER A 318 3.96 1.33 -2.44
CA SER A 318 4.63 1.20 -3.74
C SER A 318 6.06 1.75 -3.73
N SER A 319 6.26 2.96 -3.22
CA SER A 319 7.57 3.57 -3.06
C SER A 319 8.48 2.79 -2.13
N MET A 320 7.94 2.29 -1.00
CA MET A 320 8.69 1.47 -0.04
C MET A 320 9.13 0.14 -0.66
N ALA A 321 8.25 -0.50 -1.45
CA ALA A 321 8.58 -1.75 -2.14
C ALA A 321 9.69 -1.54 -3.17
N ILE A 322 9.56 -0.54 -4.05
CA ILE A 322 10.58 -0.23 -5.07
C ILE A 322 11.91 0.14 -4.43
N THR A 323 11.89 1.01 -3.41
CA THR A 323 13.09 1.43 -2.68
C THR A 323 13.79 0.25 -2.03
N SER A 324 13.06 -0.62 -1.33
CA SER A 324 13.64 -1.78 -0.65
C SER A 324 14.26 -2.77 -1.63
N GLY A 325 13.61 -3.05 -2.77
CA GLY A 325 14.15 -3.91 -3.82
C GLY A 325 15.47 -3.36 -4.40
N ARG A 326 15.52 -2.06 -4.70
CA ARG A 326 16.73 -1.38 -5.18
C ARG A 326 17.85 -1.45 -4.14
N LEU A 327 17.58 -1.13 -2.87
CA LEU A 327 18.60 -1.16 -1.80
C LEU A 327 19.12 -2.59 -1.50
N ALA A 328 18.28 -3.61 -1.66
CA ALA A 328 18.71 -5.00 -1.59
C ALA A 328 19.70 -5.32 -2.72
N ALA A 329 19.37 -4.94 -3.95
CA ALA A 329 20.24 -5.14 -5.10
C ALA A 329 21.59 -4.43 -4.92
N GLU A 330 21.60 -3.17 -4.51
CA GLU A 330 22.85 -2.42 -4.22
C GLU A 330 23.71 -3.13 -3.17
N THR A 331 23.08 -3.70 -2.14
CA THR A 331 23.81 -4.47 -1.11
C THR A 331 24.38 -5.77 -1.65
N ILE A 332 23.61 -6.48 -2.48
CA ILE A 332 24.06 -7.71 -3.13
C ILE A 332 25.27 -7.44 -4.05
N LEU A 333 25.27 -6.32 -4.78
CA LEU A 333 26.38 -5.91 -5.63
C LEU A 333 27.68 -5.70 -4.83
N GLU A 334 27.58 -5.14 -3.62
CA GLU A 334 28.74 -4.99 -2.73
C GLU A 334 29.19 -6.34 -2.15
N ALA A 335 28.23 -7.15 -1.68
CA ALA A 335 28.52 -8.50 -1.15
C ALA A 335 29.20 -9.40 -2.20
N ARG A 336 28.75 -9.31 -3.46
CA ARG A 336 29.34 -10.04 -4.60
C ARG A 336 30.82 -9.73 -4.81
N LYS A 337 31.23 -8.47 -4.61
CA LYS A 337 32.63 -8.08 -4.70
C LYS A 337 33.51 -8.74 -3.63
N GLN A 338 32.91 -9.11 -2.49
CA GLN A 338 33.54 -9.80 -1.38
C GLN A 338 33.49 -11.33 -1.54
N GLY A 339 32.75 -11.84 -2.52
CA GLY A 339 32.57 -13.27 -2.79
C GLY A 339 31.71 -14.01 -1.76
N GLU A 340 30.98 -13.29 -0.90
CA GLU A 340 30.17 -13.93 0.15
C GLU A 340 28.79 -13.27 0.30
N TYR A 341 27.80 -14.05 0.78
CA TYR A 341 26.43 -13.60 1.08
C TYR A 341 26.02 -13.99 2.50
N SER A 342 26.94 -13.86 3.45
CA SER A 342 26.65 -14.04 4.87
C SER A 342 25.81 -12.89 5.43
N VAL A 343 25.20 -13.09 6.61
CA VAL A 343 24.52 -12.01 7.34
C VAL A 343 25.42 -10.78 7.47
N ARG A 344 26.72 -10.99 7.70
CA ARG A 344 27.69 -9.88 7.80
C ARG A 344 27.75 -9.07 6.52
N ALA A 345 27.84 -9.71 5.36
CA ALA A 345 27.93 -9.06 4.05
C ALA A 345 26.58 -8.42 3.64
N LEU A 346 25.42 -8.98 4.08
CA LEU A 346 24.08 -8.51 3.76
C LEU A 346 23.54 -7.47 4.76
N LYS A 347 24.09 -7.37 5.97
CA LYS A 347 23.66 -6.42 7.02
C LYS A 347 23.67 -4.93 6.59
N PRO A 348 24.55 -4.46 5.67
CA PRO A 348 24.49 -3.11 5.12
C PRO A 348 23.12 -2.72 4.55
N TYR A 349 22.32 -3.68 4.09
CA TYR A 349 20.93 -3.45 3.67
C TYR A 349 20.06 -2.79 4.76
N VAL A 350 20.16 -3.30 5.99
CA VAL A 350 19.41 -2.75 7.13
C VAL A 350 19.83 -1.30 7.39
N ARG A 351 21.12 -1.00 7.31
CA ARG A 351 21.66 0.37 7.47
C ARG A 351 21.14 1.30 6.38
N ARG A 352 21.15 0.87 5.10
CA ARG A 352 20.60 1.64 3.97
C ARG A 352 19.12 1.94 4.18
N LEU A 353 18.33 0.94 4.60
CA LEU A 353 16.92 1.12 4.92
C LEU A 353 16.70 2.13 6.05
N THR A 354 17.50 2.07 7.12
CA THR A 354 17.42 3.03 8.25
C THR A 354 17.72 4.47 7.79
N GLN A 355 18.57 4.64 6.79
CA GLN A 355 18.89 5.94 6.21
C GLN A 355 17.86 6.41 5.17
N SER A 356 17.06 5.50 4.62
CA SER A 356 16.05 5.77 3.60
C SER A 356 14.72 6.24 4.22
N PRO A 357 13.81 6.80 3.41
CA PRO A 357 12.44 7.10 3.85
C PRO A 357 11.70 5.87 4.40
N VAL A 358 11.99 4.65 3.89
CA VAL A 358 11.27 3.42 4.28
C VAL A 358 11.23 3.22 5.79
N LEU A 359 12.38 3.11 6.45
CA LEU A 359 12.41 2.91 7.90
C LEU A 359 12.26 4.20 8.70
N LYS A 360 12.63 5.36 8.15
CA LYS A 360 12.40 6.65 8.84
C LYS A 360 10.92 6.92 9.03
N ASP A 361 10.10 6.73 8.00
CA ASP A 361 8.67 6.97 8.05
C ASP A 361 7.96 5.93 8.93
N LEU A 362 8.28 4.64 8.76
CA LEU A 362 7.74 3.60 9.62
C LEU A 362 8.11 3.83 11.10
N TYR A 363 9.34 4.27 11.38
CA TYR A 363 9.75 4.60 12.75
C TYR A 363 9.04 5.83 13.32
N SER A 364 8.84 6.88 12.50
CA SER A 364 8.11 8.08 12.94
C SER A 364 6.68 7.74 13.34
N GLN A 365 6.07 6.78 12.64
CA GLN A 365 4.69 6.33 12.85
C GLN A 365 4.59 5.01 13.65
N ARG A 366 5.66 4.58 14.33
CA ARG A 366 5.73 3.28 15.01
C ARG A 366 4.65 2.99 16.04
N ARG A 367 3.99 4.04 16.56
CA ARG A 367 2.88 3.93 17.53
C ARG A 367 1.49 3.99 16.89
N LEU A 368 1.40 4.29 15.59
CA LEU A 368 0.13 4.58 14.93
C LEU A 368 -0.81 3.36 14.95
N SER A 369 -0.32 2.20 14.56
CA SER A 369 -1.13 0.98 14.53
C SER A 369 -1.74 0.66 15.91
N ALA A 370 -0.92 0.59 16.96
CA ALA A 370 -1.39 0.36 18.31
C ALA A 370 -2.39 1.44 18.77
N TRP A 371 -2.05 2.71 18.50
CA TRP A 371 -2.91 3.83 18.89
C TRP A 371 -4.30 3.78 18.22
N CYS A 372 -4.39 3.38 16.96
CA CYS A 372 -5.67 3.24 16.25
C CYS A 372 -6.57 2.21 16.93
N HIS A 373 -6.03 1.06 17.32
CA HIS A 373 -6.77 0.01 18.03
C HIS A 373 -7.17 0.42 19.46
N GLU A 374 -6.34 1.18 20.15
CA GLU A 374 -6.61 1.69 21.50
C GLU A 374 -7.61 2.84 21.51
N ASN A 375 -7.81 3.53 20.38
CA ASN A 375 -8.63 4.73 20.29
C ASN A 375 -9.70 4.65 19.18
N PRO A 376 -10.61 3.66 19.19
CA PRO A 376 -11.62 3.45 18.15
C PRO A 376 -12.57 4.66 17.99
N ARG A 377 -12.64 5.53 18.99
CA ARG A 377 -13.44 6.77 18.96
C ARG A 377 -13.04 7.70 17.83
N PHE A 378 -11.79 7.69 17.37
CA PHE A 378 -11.32 8.49 16.23
C PHE A 378 -11.94 8.05 14.91
N PHE A 379 -12.37 6.81 14.82
CA PHE A 379 -13.01 6.25 13.64
C PHE A 379 -14.54 6.28 13.72
N ARG A 380 -15.10 6.32 14.93
CA ARG A 380 -16.54 6.24 15.17
C ARG A 380 -17.15 7.54 15.67
N ASP A 381 -16.68 8.05 16.82
CA ASP A 381 -17.38 9.11 17.56
C ASP A 381 -17.01 10.51 17.08
N TYR A 382 -15.74 10.78 16.78
CA TYR A 382 -15.28 12.09 16.31
C TYR A 382 -15.76 12.44 14.90
N PRO A 383 -15.80 11.52 13.92
CA PRO A 383 -16.41 11.75 12.62
C PRO A 383 -17.87 12.21 12.71
N ASP A 384 -18.68 11.48 13.44
CA ASP A 384 -20.09 11.81 13.62
C ASP A 384 -20.28 13.16 14.33
N LEU A 385 -19.50 13.39 15.40
CA LEU A 385 -19.57 14.66 16.15
C LEU A 385 -19.17 15.86 15.28
N ALA A 386 -18.08 15.76 14.51
CA ALA A 386 -17.62 16.86 13.66
C ALA A 386 -18.71 17.27 12.65
N ILE A 387 -19.32 16.30 11.99
CA ILE A 387 -20.41 16.56 11.04
C ILE A 387 -21.65 17.14 11.74
N GLU A 388 -22.00 16.62 12.92
CA GLU A 388 -23.13 17.09 13.70
C GLU A 388 -22.98 18.55 14.13
N LEU A 389 -21.79 18.95 14.62
CA LEU A 389 -21.49 20.32 15.02
C LEU A 389 -21.54 21.30 13.82
N LEU A 390 -20.99 20.89 12.68
CA LEU A 390 -21.06 21.69 11.45
C LEU A 390 -22.47 21.80 10.91
N ARG A 391 -23.25 20.72 10.95
CA ARG A 391 -24.67 20.78 10.59
C ARG A 391 -25.42 21.77 11.46
N ASP A 392 -25.24 21.73 12.78
CA ASP A 392 -25.88 22.70 13.69
C ASP A 392 -25.47 24.13 13.37
N TYR A 393 -24.20 24.37 13.03
CA TYR A 393 -23.70 25.70 12.65
C TYR A 393 -24.34 26.25 11.38
N PHE A 394 -24.55 25.40 10.37
CA PHE A 394 -25.10 25.78 9.06
C PHE A 394 -26.62 25.65 8.98
N THR A 395 -27.27 25.13 10.02
CA THR A 395 -28.74 25.09 10.04
C THR A 395 -29.31 26.51 10.18
N VAL A 396 -30.14 26.88 9.23
CA VAL A 396 -30.88 28.17 9.27
C VAL A 396 -31.99 28.08 10.31
N SER A 397 -32.03 29.00 11.26
CA SER A 397 -32.98 29.07 12.34
C SER A 397 -33.15 30.51 12.84
N GLU A 398 -34.08 30.75 13.70
CA GLU A 398 -34.27 32.06 14.35
C GLU A 398 -33.28 32.38 15.45
N LYS A 399 -32.39 31.40 15.79
CA LYS A 399 -31.36 31.58 16.81
C LYS A 399 -30.28 32.56 16.35
N THR A 400 -29.81 33.38 17.28
CA THR A 400 -28.60 34.19 17.06
C THR A 400 -27.36 33.32 16.93
N LYS A 401 -26.31 33.81 16.25
CA LYS A 401 -25.03 33.12 16.15
C LYS A 401 -24.43 32.82 17.52
N GLY A 402 -24.59 33.71 18.48
CA GLY A 402 -24.13 33.49 19.86
C GLY A 402 -24.85 32.30 20.55
N GLU A 403 -26.12 32.09 20.29
CA GLU A 403 -26.84 30.92 20.80
C GLU A 403 -26.37 29.63 20.12
N ILE A 404 -26.18 29.65 18.79
CA ILE A 404 -25.67 28.51 18.04
C ILE A 404 -24.26 28.12 18.55
N HIS A 405 -23.36 29.09 18.76
CA HIS A 405 -22.02 28.82 19.29
C HIS A 405 -22.07 28.21 20.69
N ARG A 406 -22.96 28.73 21.58
CA ARG A 406 -23.13 28.16 22.93
C ARG A 406 -23.68 26.72 22.88
N ASP A 407 -24.61 26.43 21.97
CA ASP A 407 -25.19 25.11 21.81
C ASP A 407 -24.14 24.11 21.30
N ILE A 408 -23.31 24.50 20.32
CA ILE A 408 -22.19 23.72 19.80
C ILE A 408 -21.17 23.45 20.92
N ALA A 409 -20.76 24.47 21.65
CA ALA A 409 -19.83 24.34 22.77
C ALA A 409 -20.36 23.38 23.86
N ARG A 410 -21.65 23.51 24.19
CA ARG A 410 -22.32 22.65 25.17
C ARG A 410 -22.41 21.20 24.68
N LYS A 411 -22.74 20.99 23.39
CA LYS A 411 -22.80 19.66 22.76
C LYS A 411 -21.41 19.00 22.76
N PHE A 412 -20.36 19.72 22.37
CA PHE A 412 -18.99 19.24 22.41
C PHE A 412 -18.56 18.86 23.85
N SER A 413 -18.83 19.74 24.81
CA SER A 413 -18.50 19.49 26.22
C SER A 413 -19.21 18.24 26.79
N ARG A 414 -20.48 18.02 26.43
CA ARG A 414 -21.21 16.82 26.88
C ARG A 414 -20.73 15.53 26.24
N ARG A 415 -20.36 15.55 24.96
CA ARG A 415 -19.94 14.35 24.20
C ARG A 415 -18.50 13.94 24.47
N VAL A 416 -17.59 14.91 24.57
CA VAL A 416 -16.13 14.68 24.65
C VAL A 416 -15.56 15.28 25.93
N GLY A 417 -15.95 16.50 26.28
CA GLY A 417 -15.30 17.33 27.33
C GLY A 417 -14.06 18.03 26.78
N TRP A 418 -13.87 19.29 27.13
CA TRP A 418 -12.79 20.13 26.60
C TRP A 418 -11.39 19.59 26.95
N LEU A 419 -11.17 19.18 28.19
CA LEU A 419 -9.88 18.65 28.61
C LEU A 419 -9.54 17.35 27.89
N LYS A 420 -10.51 16.44 27.76
CA LYS A 420 -10.34 15.18 27.07
C LYS A 420 -10.09 15.37 25.58
N GLY A 421 -10.86 16.26 24.92
CA GLY A 421 -10.65 16.59 23.51
C GLY A 421 -9.24 17.14 23.25
N LEU A 422 -8.75 18.04 24.10
CA LEU A 422 -7.40 18.58 24.02
C LEU A 422 -6.32 17.50 24.20
N LEU A 423 -6.50 16.60 25.17
CA LEU A 423 -5.57 15.49 25.40
C LEU A 423 -5.56 14.50 24.24
N ASP A 424 -6.73 14.16 23.70
CA ASP A 424 -6.87 13.27 22.56
C ASP A 424 -6.21 13.88 21.32
N PHE A 425 -6.41 15.17 21.07
CA PHE A 425 -5.76 15.89 19.97
C PHE A 425 -4.23 15.93 20.13
N ARG A 426 -3.71 16.20 21.34
CA ARG A 426 -2.28 16.17 21.59
C ARG A 426 -1.68 14.78 21.38
N ARG A 427 -2.39 13.72 21.81
CA ARG A 427 -1.97 12.32 21.60
C ARG A 427 -1.96 11.99 20.11
N PHE A 428 -3.03 12.34 19.38
CA PHE A 428 -3.12 12.18 17.93
C PHE A 428 -1.94 12.88 17.22
N LYS A 429 -1.71 14.16 17.52
CA LYS A 429 -0.58 14.91 16.95
C LYS A 429 0.76 14.19 17.18
N ARG A 430 1.01 13.72 18.41
CA ARG A 430 2.26 13.02 18.76
C ARG A 430 2.43 11.72 17.97
N VAL A 431 1.36 10.99 17.77
CA VAL A 431 1.39 9.71 17.03
C VAL A 431 1.57 9.93 15.54
N MET A 432 0.91 10.95 14.98
CA MET A 432 0.96 11.26 13.54
C MET A 432 2.28 11.91 13.10
N PHE A 433 2.85 12.78 13.93
CA PHE A 433 4.01 13.60 13.55
C PHE A 433 5.29 13.26 14.35
N GLY A 434 5.25 12.26 15.20
CA GLY A 434 6.44 11.73 15.88
C GLY A 434 7.04 12.66 16.95
N LYS A 435 6.31 13.74 17.36
CA LYS A 435 6.77 14.76 18.33
C LYS A 435 5.88 14.82 19.56
#